data_e0180c23cfd8dc292fcd6c736ac5fe1e
#
_entry.id   e0180c23cfd8dc292fcd6c736ac5fe1e
#
_cell.length_a   1.000
_cell.length_b   1.000
_cell.length_c   1.000
_cell.angle_alpha   90.00
_cell.angle_beta   90.00
_cell.angle_gamma   90.00
#
_symmetry.space_group_name_H-M   'P 1'
#
loop_
_entity.id
_entity.type
_entity.pdbx_description
1 polymer ?
#
loop_
_entity_poly.entity_id
_entity_poly.type
_entity_poly.pdbx_seq_one_letter_code
_entity_poly.pdbx_strand_id
1 'polypeptide(L)'
;MSSSNPHNDKPHEEDSYLDAADVGEEIQVDDDDHHMEDASDDEAAGQHTIEHELFFQNDSVAHFDHHKDSIFCIAQHPRHTCIVLTGSGDDTALMFDSTPAESNRPLLPRSYETTPQPQGERDSLGVLAKFDGHTDSVNAVAFTQPEGEYAMTAGLDGKLRVWRDTTPDLTGRAWGFLGEAQEVEEINWLAVCPATRNTDDQYKNVIALGANNGSVWVYKIDKDESGEPVGMVQAFFQHTVSCTAGAWTPDGRLLATVDEEGSFYVYDVFGAAAAAGIASNAGAQTVVGLTAQDQRFAVEGGLYSIAISPSGAIAAVGGAEGHIKVVGLPRISTPSGQGTKAKGKARGGAAAASAGGSAGVLLASLQAQSDGIETLSFSSPPLNLLAAGSVDGSIALFDTAHRFAVRRHIRGAHEENAVVKVEFVHDPDATEATAPGTTSGRPWLLTSVGMDGVVRRWDARGGTAAAGYGLLKEWKGHMGMTENEEGERSGGILGFVQGADGGRRIVTAGDDGIALVFDE
;
A
#
# COMPACT_ATOMS: atom_id res chain seq x y z
N MET A 1 61.97 29.00 42.39
CA MET A 1 62.66 27.86 41.84
C MET A 1 61.69 27.33 40.77
N SER A 2 61.73 27.83 39.59
CA SER A 2 62.43 27.37 38.38
C SER A 2 62.09 25.94 38.00
N SER A 3 61.30 25.75 36.94
CA SER A 3 61.65 25.05 35.74
C SER A 3 60.39 24.80 34.88
N SER A 4 60.30 25.40 33.79
CA SER A 4 60.54 25.03 32.42
C SER A 4 59.52 23.99 31.88
N ASN A 5 58.72 24.52 30.97
CA ASN A 5 57.82 23.87 30.03
C ASN A 5 58.63 23.32 28.84
N PRO A 6 58.36 22.19 28.27
CA PRO A 6 58.76 21.86 26.90
C PRO A 6 57.61 22.01 25.91
N HIS A 7 57.90 22.71 24.85
CA HIS A 7 57.18 22.81 23.58
C HIS A 7 56.81 21.46 23.04
N ASN A 8 55.61 21.36 22.50
CA ASN A 8 55.14 20.26 21.69
C ASN A 8 54.90 20.81 20.27
N ASP A 9 55.88 20.55 19.41
CA ASP A 9 55.81 20.79 17.98
C ASP A 9 54.82 19.81 17.35
N LYS A 10 53.79 20.32 16.67
CA LYS A 10 52.96 19.56 15.74
C LYS A 10 53.64 19.62 14.34
N PRO A 11 53.75 18.49 13.64
CA PRO A 11 54.19 18.52 12.24
C PRO A 11 53.09 19.12 11.36
N HIS A 12 53.48 20.03 10.51
CA HIS A 12 52.71 20.53 9.39
C HIS A 12 52.48 19.36 8.41
N GLU A 13 51.24 19.12 8.02
CA GLU A 13 50.90 18.35 6.85
C GLU A 13 51.21 19.23 5.64
N GLU A 14 52.20 18.80 4.86
CA GLU A 14 52.52 19.37 3.55
C GLU A 14 51.49 18.83 2.57
N ASP A 15 50.67 19.73 2.01
CA ASP A 15 49.85 19.46 0.83
C ASP A 15 50.78 19.09 -0.33
N SER A 16 50.79 17.81 -0.71
CA SER A 16 51.51 17.34 -1.90
C SER A 16 50.74 17.74 -3.15
N TYR A 17 51.13 18.86 -3.74
CA TYR A 17 50.77 19.18 -5.12
C TYR A 17 51.58 18.29 -6.07
N LEU A 18 50.87 17.68 -7.06
CA LEU A 18 51.52 16.94 -8.14
C LEU A 18 52.37 17.89 -8.96
N ASP A 19 53.65 17.56 -9.18
CA ASP A 19 54.56 18.34 -9.99
C ASP A 19 54.20 18.17 -11.47
N ALA A 20 54.33 19.27 -12.25
CA ALA A 20 54.01 19.30 -13.68
C ALA A 20 54.85 18.31 -14.53
N ALA A 21 55.87 17.67 -13.94
CA ALA A 21 56.72 16.66 -14.58
C ALA A 21 56.10 15.24 -14.55
N ASP A 22 55.01 15.00 -13.77
CA ASP A 22 54.37 13.69 -13.66
C ASP A 22 53.16 13.50 -14.59
N VAL A 23 52.86 14.48 -15.45
CA VAL A 23 51.79 14.38 -16.47
C VAL A 23 52.35 13.76 -17.74
N GLY A 24 52.09 12.48 -17.92
CA GLY A 24 52.69 11.68 -18.99
C GLY A 24 52.08 11.80 -20.40
N GLU A 25 50.96 12.48 -20.60
CA GLU A 25 50.36 12.66 -21.92
C GLU A 25 49.49 13.91 -21.98
N GLU A 26 49.86 14.85 -22.83
CA GLU A 26 49.07 16.02 -23.22
C GLU A 26 48.28 15.68 -24.49
N ILE A 27 46.97 15.57 -24.39
CA ILE A 27 46.10 15.39 -25.56
C ILE A 27 45.99 16.75 -26.25
N GLN A 28 46.64 16.91 -27.39
CA GLN A 28 46.43 18.06 -28.27
C GLN A 28 45.06 17.94 -28.93
N VAL A 29 44.18 18.90 -28.65
CA VAL A 29 42.96 19.11 -29.42
C VAL A 29 43.33 19.88 -30.67
N ASP A 30 43.27 19.26 -31.84
CA ASP A 30 43.40 19.92 -33.13
C ASP A 30 42.15 20.81 -33.33
N ASP A 31 42.40 22.12 -33.32
CA ASP A 31 41.46 23.15 -33.75
C ASP A 31 41.39 23.16 -35.28
N ASP A 32 40.55 22.31 -35.86
CA ASP A 32 40.26 22.34 -37.30
C ASP A 32 39.07 23.28 -37.56
N ASP A 33 39.44 24.54 -37.76
CA ASP A 33 38.56 25.64 -38.12
C ASP A 33 38.15 25.48 -39.61
N HIS A 34 37.12 24.70 -39.90
CA HIS A 34 36.51 24.62 -41.22
C HIS A 34 35.55 25.78 -41.46
N HIS A 35 36.01 26.76 -42.23
CA HIS A 35 35.20 27.79 -42.88
C HIS A 35 33.99 27.17 -43.59
N MET A 36 32.80 27.59 -43.21
CA MET A 36 31.57 27.37 -43.97
C MET A 36 31.61 28.25 -45.21
N GLU A 37 31.77 27.65 -46.38
CA GLU A 37 31.48 28.31 -47.64
C GLU A 37 29.98 28.36 -47.89
N ASP A 38 29.52 29.57 -48.12
CA ASP A 38 28.18 29.97 -48.55
C ASP A 38 27.87 29.36 -49.93
N ALA A 39 26.95 28.45 -50.05
CA ALA A 39 26.39 27.98 -51.30
C ALA A 39 24.89 28.09 -51.29
N SER A 40 24.40 29.06 -52.02
CA SER A 40 23.03 29.36 -52.35
C SER A 40 22.36 28.27 -53.20
N ASP A 41 21.06 28.12 -52.95
CA ASP A 41 19.98 27.63 -53.82
C ASP A 41 20.11 26.25 -54.47
N ASP A 42 19.27 25.32 -54.01
CA ASP A 42 18.22 24.76 -54.88
C ASP A 42 17.17 23.95 -54.10
N GLU A 43 15.93 24.11 -54.52
CA GLU A 43 14.72 23.56 -53.99
C GLU A 43 14.67 22.02 -53.97
N ALA A 44 13.88 21.51 -53.06
CA ALA A 44 13.34 20.14 -52.99
C ALA A 44 14.17 19.07 -52.30
N ALA A 45 14.20 19.11 -51.00
CA ALA A 45 14.37 17.86 -50.23
C ALA A 45 13.39 17.86 -49.05
N GLY A 46 12.56 16.85 -49.05
CA GLY A 46 11.54 16.64 -48.04
C GLY A 46 12.08 16.74 -46.63
N GLN A 47 11.34 17.41 -45.80
CA GLN A 47 11.49 17.36 -44.36
C GLN A 47 11.37 15.88 -43.94
N HIS A 48 12.50 15.21 -43.78
CA HIS A 48 12.55 14.06 -42.88
C HIS A 48 12.43 14.60 -41.46
N THR A 49 11.23 14.85 -41.02
CA THR A 49 10.91 14.78 -39.60
C THR A 49 11.33 13.37 -39.19
N ILE A 50 12.45 13.25 -38.51
CA ILE A 50 12.76 12.06 -37.74
C ILE A 50 11.68 12.09 -36.63
N GLU A 51 10.55 11.45 -36.90
CA GLU A 51 9.63 11.04 -35.87
C GLU A 51 10.43 10.06 -35.01
N HIS A 52 10.99 10.55 -33.92
CA HIS A 52 11.39 9.70 -32.81
C HIS A 52 10.08 9.06 -32.33
N GLU A 53 9.73 7.90 -32.92
CA GLU A 53 8.79 7.01 -32.28
C GLU A 53 9.37 6.72 -30.89
N LEU A 54 8.79 7.38 -29.88
CA LEU A 54 9.02 7.06 -28.49
C LEU A 54 8.48 5.64 -28.29
N PHE A 55 9.35 4.65 -28.40
CA PHE A 55 9.00 3.27 -28.07
C PHE A 55 8.70 3.20 -26.58
N PHE A 56 7.43 3.27 -26.24
CA PHE A 56 6.97 3.03 -24.88
C PHE A 56 7.23 1.56 -24.55
N GLN A 57 8.13 1.34 -23.59
CA GLN A 57 8.39 -0.01 -23.08
C GLN A 57 7.17 -0.46 -22.28
N ASN A 58 6.49 -1.52 -22.72
CA ASN A 58 5.39 -2.14 -22.00
C ASN A 58 5.74 -3.59 -21.68
N ASP A 59 5.97 -3.88 -20.39
CA ASP A 59 6.33 -5.20 -19.86
C ASP A 59 5.10 -6.01 -19.40
N SER A 60 3.89 -5.46 -19.54
CA SER A 60 2.65 -6.16 -19.16
C SER A 60 2.42 -7.40 -20.02
N VAL A 61 1.77 -8.41 -19.46
CA VAL A 61 1.35 -9.62 -20.18
C VAL A 61 -0.09 -9.54 -20.66
N ALA A 62 -0.90 -8.67 -20.05
CA ALA A 62 -2.28 -8.36 -20.44
C ALA A 62 -2.65 -6.96 -19.97
N HIS A 63 -3.72 -6.40 -20.55
CA HIS A 63 -4.27 -5.10 -20.15
C HIS A 63 -5.80 -5.14 -20.11
N PHE A 64 -6.37 -4.18 -19.38
CA PHE A 64 -7.79 -3.94 -19.28
C PHE A 64 -8.03 -2.43 -19.38
N ASP A 65 -8.68 -1.98 -20.46
CA ASP A 65 -8.82 -0.58 -20.88
C ASP A 65 -10.28 -0.14 -21.10
N HIS A 66 -11.20 -0.75 -20.34
CA HIS A 66 -12.63 -0.48 -20.48
C HIS A 66 -13.12 0.72 -19.67
N HIS A 67 -12.32 1.24 -18.75
CA HIS A 67 -12.60 2.50 -18.07
C HIS A 67 -12.35 3.71 -18.98
N LYS A 68 -13.03 4.81 -18.71
CA LYS A 68 -12.91 6.04 -19.50
C LYS A 68 -12.15 7.14 -18.78
N ASP A 69 -11.80 6.91 -17.54
CA ASP A 69 -11.12 7.84 -16.65
C ASP A 69 -10.19 7.07 -15.71
N SER A 70 -9.39 7.78 -14.94
CA SER A 70 -8.44 7.25 -13.96
C SER A 70 -9.03 6.13 -13.10
N ILE A 71 -8.26 5.07 -12.89
CA ILE A 71 -8.64 3.96 -11.99
C ILE A 71 -8.11 4.27 -10.60
N PHE A 72 -8.96 4.80 -9.72
CA PHE A 72 -8.55 5.24 -8.37
C PHE A 72 -8.29 4.08 -7.39
N CYS A 73 -8.99 2.97 -7.57
CA CYS A 73 -8.93 1.89 -6.60
C CYS A 73 -9.01 0.51 -7.26
N ILE A 74 -8.43 -0.48 -6.58
CA ILE A 74 -8.36 -1.85 -7.05
C ILE A 74 -8.45 -2.82 -5.87
N ALA A 75 -9.25 -3.87 -6.01
CA ALA A 75 -9.38 -4.94 -5.03
C ALA A 75 -9.34 -6.31 -5.70
N GLN A 76 -8.85 -7.29 -4.96
CA GLN A 76 -8.73 -8.67 -5.41
C GLN A 76 -9.69 -9.56 -4.63
N HIS A 77 -10.34 -10.50 -5.32
CA HIS A 77 -11.23 -11.45 -4.67
C HIS A 77 -10.44 -12.37 -3.74
N PRO A 78 -10.88 -12.57 -2.46
CA PRO A 78 -10.07 -13.28 -1.46
C PRO A 78 -9.84 -14.76 -1.77
N ARG A 79 -10.71 -15.41 -2.54
CA ARG A 79 -10.60 -16.82 -2.92
C ARG A 79 -10.17 -17.03 -4.37
N HIS A 80 -10.73 -16.24 -5.27
CA HIS A 80 -10.45 -16.29 -6.71
C HIS A 80 -9.52 -15.15 -7.07
N THR A 81 -8.25 -15.31 -6.72
CA THR A 81 -7.23 -14.25 -6.82
C THR A 81 -6.96 -13.74 -8.24
N CYS A 82 -7.49 -14.41 -9.26
CA CYS A 82 -7.51 -13.89 -10.64
C CYS A 82 -8.64 -12.86 -10.87
N ILE A 83 -9.68 -12.83 -10.03
CA ILE A 83 -10.78 -11.88 -10.16
C ILE A 83 -10.40 -10.57 -9.48
N VAL A 84 -10.47 -9.50 -10.23
CA VAL A 84 -10.10 -8.14 -9.84
C VAL A 84 -11.27 -7.20 -10.08
N LEU A 85 -11.49 -6.30 -9.12
CA LEU A 85 -12.47 -5.22 -9.15
C LEU A 85 -11.75 -3.89 -9.14
N THR A 86 -12.11 -2.99 -10.05
CA THR A 86 -11.56 -1.64 -10.18
C THR A 86 -12.66 -0.60 -10.07
N GLY A 87 -12.37 0.55 -9.48
CA GLY A 87 -13.25 1.72 -9.43
C GLY A 87 -12.57 2.92 -10.07
N SER A 88 -13.35 3.72 -10.80
CA SER A 88 -12.83 4.77 -11.67
C SER A 88 -13.56 6.09 -11.49
N GLY A 89 -12.93 7.17 -11.96
CA GLY A 89 -13.50 8.50 -12.14
C GLY A 89 -14.65 8.56 -13.15
N ASP A 90 -14.88 7.49 -13.90
CA ASP A 90 -16.01 7.37 -14.82
C ASP A 90 -17.33 6.97 -14.13
N ASP A 91 -17.41 7.10 -12.80
CA ASP A 91 -18.57 6.78 -11.93
C ASP A 91 -18.94 5.29 -11.94
N THR A 92 -18.06 4.42 -12.45
CA THR A 92 -18.31 2.99 -12.53
C THR A 92 -17.23 2.15 -11.84
N ALA A 93 -17.62 0.93 -11.46
CA ALA A 93 -16.65 -0.10 -11.12
C ALA A 93 -16.80 -1.27 -12.07
N LEU A 94 -15.68 -1.85 -12.47
CA LEU A 94 -15.61 -2.96 -13.41
C LEU A 94 -14.86 -4.14 -12.79
N MET A 95 -15.32 -5.34 -13.14
CA MET A 95 -14.68 -6.58 -12.70
C MET A 95 -14.20 -7.37 -13.91
N PHE A 96 -13.00 -7.95 -13.79
CA PHE A 96 -12.40 -8.76 -14.84
C PHE A 96 -11.58 -9.93 -14.29
N ASP A 97 -11.27 -10.90 -15.13
CA ASP A 97 -10.32 -11.99 -14.83
C ASP A 97 -8.94 -11.60 -15.35
N SER A 98 -7.98 -11.46 -14.45
CA SER A 98 -6.60 -11.07 -14.76
C SER A 98 -5.76 -12.19 -15.38
N THR A 99 -6.35 -13.33 -15.73
CA THR A 99 -5.63 -14.45 -16.34
C THR A 99 -5.33 -14.14 -17.80
N PRO A 100 -4.04 -14.02 -18.21
CA PRO A 100 -3.69 -13.79 -19.60
C PRO A 100 -4.10 -14.97 -20.47
N ALA A 101 -4.51 -14.69 -21.72
CA ALA A 101 -4.75 -15.74 -22.69
C ALA A 101 -3.47 -16.56 -22.95
N GLU A 102 -3.58 -17.90 -23.00
CA GLU A 102 -2.42 -18.79 -23.18
C GLU A 102 -1.63 -18.50 -24.48
N SER A 103 -2.30 -17.95 -25.50
CA SER A 103 -1.67 -17.57 -26.78
C SER A 103 -0.66 -16.42 -26.67
N ASN A 104 -0.69 -15.68 -25.59
CA ASN A 104 0.14 -14.46 -25.41
C ASN A 104 1.43 -14.70 -24.61
N ARG A 105 1.69 -15.92 -24.15
CA ARG A 105 2.94 -16.23 -23.44
C ARG A 105 4.05 -16.47 -24.46
N PRO A 106 5.11 -15.64 -24.51
CA PRO A 106 6.27 -15.91 -25.33
C PRO A 106 6.94 -17.19 -24.84
N LEU A 107 7.21 -18.14 -25.75
CA LEU A 107 7.86 -19.42 -25.46
C LEU A 107 9.30 -19.25 -24.92
N LEU A 108 9.93 -18.13 -25.19
CA LEU A 108 11.29 -17.80 -24.75
C LEU A 108 11.33 -16.41 -24.11
N PRO A 109 12.21 -16.20 -23.10
CA PRO A 109 12.47 -14.86 -22.58
C PRO A 109 12.91 -13.90 -23.70
N ARG A 110 12.44 -12.64 -23.64
CA ARG A 110 12.80 -11.60 -24.64
C ARG A 110 14.30 -11.39 -24.83
N SER A 111 15.12 -11.72 -23.84
CA SER A 111 16.59 -11.70 -23.94
C SER A 111 17.16 -12.62 -25.02
N TYR A 112 16.35 -13.53 -25.56
CA TYR A 112 16.74 -14.41 -26.68
C TYR A 112 16.28 -13.89 -28.05
N GLU A 113 15.50 -12.81 -28.10
CA GLU A 113 15.08 -12.20 -29.36
C GLU A 113 16.14 -11.20 -29.84
N THR A 114 16.81 -11.52 -30.95
CA THR A 114 17.81 -10.64 -31.56
C THR A 114 17.22 -9.40 -32.24
N THR A 115 15.93 -9.41 -32.51
CA THR A 115 15.14 -8.30 -33.04
C THR A 115 13.74 -8.39 -32.47
N PRO A 116 13.42 -7.65 -31.39
CA PRO A 116 12.06 -7.62 -30.87
C PRO A 116 11.14 -7.02 -31.93
N GLN A 117 10.24 -7.85 -32.45
CA GLN A 117 9.16 -7.37 -33.33
C GLN A 117 8.23 -6.50 -32.50
N PRO A 118 7.65 -5.42 -33.07
CA PRO A 118 6.56 -4.70 -32.44
C PRO A 118 5.46 -5.71 -32.11
N GLN A 119 5.05 -5.76 -30.86
CA GLN A 119 3.92 -6.63 -30.50
C GLN A 119 2.69 -6.06 -31.19
N GLY A 120 1.99 -6.90 -31.96
CA GLY A 120 0.66 -6.55 -32.46
C GLY A 120 -0.25 -6.18 -31.27
N GLU A 121 -1.21 -5.32 -31.52
CA GLU A 121 -2.25 -4.96 -30.54
C GLU A 121 -2.79 -6.22 -29.88
N ARG A 122 -2.74 -6.27 -28.55
CA ARG A 122 -3.32 -7.37 -27.78
C ARG A 122 -4.77 -7.03 -27.50
N ASP A 123 -5.63 -8.03 -27.53
CA ASP A 123 -7.01 -7.86 -27.09
C ASP A 123 -7.05 -7.53 -25.60
N SER A 124 -7.88 -6.57 -25.23
CA SER A 124 -8.17 -6.23 -23.83
C SER A 124 -8.86 -7.40 -23.12
N LEU A 125 -8.61 -7.50 -21.80
CA LEU A 125 -9.31 -8.48 -20.97
C LEU A 125 -10.81 -8.15 -20.94
N GLY A 126 -11.65 -9.18 -20.97
CA GLY A 126 -13.10 -9.00 -21.01
C GLY A 126 -13.69 -8.59 -19.66
N VAL A 127 -14.72 -7.74 -19.69
CA VAL A 127 -15.51 -7.37 -18.51
C VAL A 127 -16.34 -8.57 -18.05
N LEU A 128 -16.19 -8.99 -16.78
CA LEU A 128 -17.04 -10.01 -16.14
C LEU A 128 -18.32 -9.42 -15.59
N ALA A 129 -18.23 -8.25 -14.93
CA ALA A 129 -19.36 -7.55 -14.36
C ALA A 129 -19.12 -6.04 -14.38
N LYS A 130 -20.20 -5.28 -14.53
CA LYS A 130 -20.23 -3.84 -14.42
C LYS A 130 -21.13 -3.43 -13.25
N PHE A 131 -20.62 -2.52 -12.42
CA PHE A 131 -21.30 -2.00 -11.24
C PHE A 131 -21.58 -0.53 -11.46
N ASP A 132 -22.84 -0.22 -11.76
CA ASP A 132 -23.34 1.12 -12.09
C ASP A 132 -24.10 1.74 -10.93
N GLY A 133 -24.32 3.05 -10.98
CA GLY A 133 -25.29 3.78 -10.14
C GLY A 133 -24.67 4.72 -9.13
N HIS A 134 -23.33 4.88 -9.14
CA HIS A 134 -22.68 6.04 -8.58
C HIS A 134 -22.94 7.27 -9.47
N THR A 135 -22.93 8.44 -8.87
CA THR A 135 -23.13 9.75 -9.53
C THR A 135 -21.90 10.63 -9.42
N ASP A 136 -20.82 10.07 -8.90
CA ASP A 136 -19.49 10.64 -8.79
C ASP A 136 -18.48 9.49 -8.73
N SER A 137 -17.21 9.81 -8.78
CA SER A 137 -16.08 8.89 -8.85
C SER A 137 -16.13 7.78 -7.81
N VAL A 138 -15.83 6.56 -8.23
CA VAL A 138 -15.68 5.39 -7.34
C VAL A 138 -14.25 5.35 -6.84
N ASN A 139 -14.04 5.79 -5.60
CA ASN A 139 -12.72 5.93 -4.99
C ASN A 139 -12.31 4.77 -4.06
N ALA A 140 -13.23 3.87 -3.72
CA ALA A 140 -12.90 2.68 -2.94
C ALA A 140 -13.74 1.46 -3.36
N VAL A 141 -13.07 0.31 -3.49
CA VAL A 141 -13.71 -0.98 -3.79
C VAL A 141 -13.18 -2.07 -2.87
N ALA A 142 -14.01 -3.06 -2.57
CA ALA A 142 -13.61 -4.16 -1.71
C ALA A 142 -14.46 -5.42 -1.95
N PHE A 143 -13.94 -6.57 -1.51
CA PHE A 143 -14.71 -7.81 -1.35
C PHE A 143 -14.79 -8.16 0.13
N THR A 144 -15.92 -8.70 0.57
CA THR A 144 -16.05 -9.17 1.94
C THR A 144 -15.22 -10.42 2.21
N GLN A 145 -14.87 -10.63 3.48
CA GLN A 145 -14.17 -11.83 3.92
C GLN A 145 -15.10 -12.73 4.75
N PRO A 146 -14.87 -14.08 4.73
CA PRO A 146 -13.73 -14.77 4.12
C PRO A 146 -13.95 -15.22 2.66
N GLU A 147 -15.18 -15.31 2.20
CA GLU A 147 -15.52 -16.01 0.95
C GLU A 147 -15.53 -15.10 -0.29
N GLY A 148 -15.58 -13.77 -0.13
CA GLY A 148 -15.76 -12.84 -1.23
C GLY A 148 -17.19 -12.82 -1.78
N GLU A 149 -18.16 -13.21 -0.96
CA GLU A 149 -19.54 -13.33 -1.37
C GLU A 149 -20.18 -12.00 -1.82
N TYR A 150 -19.67 -10.90 -1.27
CA TYR A 150 -20.14 -9.55 -1.61
C TYR A 150 -19.01 -8.70 -2.14
N ALA A 151 -19.30 -7.98 -3.22
CA ALA A 151 -18.48 -6.90 -3.76
C ALA A 151 -19.09 -5.56 -3.34
N MET A 152 -18.25 -4.60 -3.01
CA MET A 152 -18.66 -3.29 -2.54
C MET A 152 -17.93 -2.21 -3.32
N THR A 153 -18.64 -1.14 -3.61
CA THR A 153 -18.10 0.07 -4.19
C THR A 153 -18.51 1.26 -3.34
N ALA A 154 -17.64 2.23 -3.17
CA ALA A 154 -17.92 3.46 -2.48
C ALA A 154 -17.39 4.63 -3.30
N GLY A 155 -18.18 5.69 -3.38
CA GLY A 155 -17.90 6.84 -4.21
C GLY A 155 -17.85 8.15 -3.43
N LEU A 156 -17.38 9.17 -4.11
CA LEU A 156 -17.44 10.56 -3.64
C LEU A 156 -18.89 11.10 -3.59
N ASP A 157 -19.86 10.34 -4.15
CA ASP A 157 -21.30 10.58 -3.98
C ASP A 157 -21.84 10.15 -2.61
N GLY A 158 -20.97 9.69 -1.71
CA GLY A 158 -21.32 9.26 -0.36
C GLY A 158 -22.04 7.93 -0.27
N LYS A 159 -22.21 7.20 -1.37
CA LYS A 159 -22.91 5.91 -1.39
C LYS A 159 -21.95 4.75 -1.20
N LEU A 160 -22.33 3.83 -0.30
CA LEU A 160 -21.80 2.48 -0.26
C LEU A 160 -22.79 1.58 -0.98
N ARG A 161 -22.39 0.98 -2.10
CA ARG A 161 -23.21 0.06 -2.88
C ARG A 161 -22.66 -1.35 -2.76
N VAL A 162 -23.58 -2.32 -2.65
CA VAL A 162 -23.26 -3.72 -2.38
C VAL A 162 -23.88 -4.61 -3.44
N TRP A 163 -23.09 -5.52 -3.97
CA TRP A 163 -23.53 -6.58 -4.89
C TRP A 163 -23.19 -7.94 -4.32
N ARG A 164 -24.02 -8.92 -4.65
CA ARG A 164 -23.85 -10.30 -4.21
C ARG A 164 -23.47 -11.18 -5.38
N ASP A 165 -22.52 -12.08 -5.17
CA ASP A 165 -22.26 -13.18 -6.11
C ASP A 165 -23.48 -14.13 -6.13
N THR A 166 -24.11 -14.27 -7.29
CA THR A 166 -25.28 -15.10 -7.51
C THR A 166 -24.94 -16.48 -8.07
N THR A 167 -23.66 -16.76 -8.28
CA THR A 167 -23.23 -18.08 -8.76
C THR A 167 -23.31 -19.12 -7.64
N PRO A 168 -23.74 -20.38 -7.92
CA PRO A 168 -23.91 -21.42 -6.90
C PRO A 168 -22.63 -21.71 -6.10
N ASP A 169 -21.48 -21.58 -6.73
CA ASP A 169 -20.17 -21.92 -6.16
C ASP A 169 -19.35 -20.68 -5.74
N LEU A 170 -19.97 -19.50 -5.72
CA LEU A 170 -19.31 -18.22 -5.44
C LEU A 170 -18.05 -18.03 -6.30
N THR A 171 -18.19 -18.25 -7.61
CA THR A 171 -17.07 -18.17 -8.56
C THR A 171 -16.77 -16.75 -9.03
N GLY A 172 -17.52 -15.75 -8.55
CA GLY A 172 -17.34 -14.35 -8.89
C GLY A 172 -17.71 -13.98 -10.33
N ARG A 173 -18.55 -14.79 -10.99
CA ARG A 173 -18.86 -14.58 -12.43
C ARG A 173 -20.23 -13.98 -12.70
N ALA A 174 -21.12 -13.90 -11.71
CA ALA A 174 -22.44 -13.31 -11.87
C ALA A 174 -22.83 -12.56 -10.59
N TRP A 175 -23.07 -11.27 -10.73
CA TRP A 175 -23.32 -10.36 -9.62
C TRP A 175 -24.69 -9.71 -9.74
N GLY A 176 -25.40 -9.61 -8.63
CA GLY A 176 -26.68 -8.92 -8.52
C GLY A 176 -26.59 -7.78 -7.49
N PHE A 177 -27.17 -6.63 -7.80
CA PHE A 177 -27.31 -5.55 -6.84
C PHE A 177 -28.10 -6.00 -5.63
N LEU A 178 -27.55 -5.75 -4.42
CA LEU A 178 -28.17 -6.17 -3.16
C LEU A 178 -28.80 -5.00 -2.41
N GLY A 179 -28.09 -3.89 -2.30
CA GLY A 179 -28.54 -2.71 -1.57
C GLY A 179 -27.48 -1.61 -1.52
N GLU A 180 -27.87 -0.49 -0.95
CA GLU A 180 -26.97 0.66 -0.75
C GLU A 180 -27.22 1.30 0.62
N ALA A 181 -26.20 2.01 1.13
CA ALA A 181 -26.28 2.88 2.29
C ALA A 181 -25.68 4.25 1.95
N GLN A 182 -26.30 5.33 2.46
CA GLN A 182 -25.83 6.69 2.26
C GLN A 182 -26.07 7.50 3.53
N GLU A 183 -25.03 7.62 4.35
CA GLU A 183 -25.07 8.33 5.64
C GLU A 183 -24.17 9.58 5.62
N VAL A 184 -23.36 9.73 4.56
CA VAL A 184 -22.32 10.74 4.43
C VAL A 184 -22.37 11.38 3.05
N GLU A 185 -21.68 12.51 2.87
CA GLU A 185 -21.58 13.19 1.58
C GLU A 185 -20.49 12.59 0.71
N GLU A 186 -19.35 12.20 1.30
CA GLU A 186 -18.20 11.62 0.61
C GLU A 186 -17.58 10.50 1.45
N ILE A 187 -17.21 9.38 0.83
CA ILE A 187 -16.51 8.26 1.45
C ILE A 187 -15.04 8.30 1.02
N ASN A 188 -14.12 8.37 1.97
CA ASN A 188 -12.70 8.44 1.69
C ASN A 188 -12.06 7.05 1.51
N TRP A 189 -12.47 6.07 2.32
CA TRP A 189 -11.87 4.75 2.33
C TRP A 189 -12.85 3.66 2.79
N LEU A 190 -12.54 2.43 2.39
CA LEU A 190 -13.16 1.20 2.86
C LEU A 190 -12.11 0.29 3.51
N ALA A 191 -12.45 -0.35 4.62
CA ALA A 191 -11.63 -1.37 5.26
C ALA A 191 -12.46 -2.60 5.64
N VAL A 192 -12.11 -3.76 5.07
CA VAL A 192 -12.80 -5.03 5.33
C VAL A 192 -12.31 -5.61 6.65
N CYS A 193 -13.24 -6.05 7.50
CA CYS A 193 -12.92 -6.77 8.72
C CYS A 193 -12.27 -8.12 8.37
N PRO A 194 -11.06 -8.41 8.83
CA PRO A 194 -10.40 -9.68 8.58
C PRO A 194 -11.19 -10.83 9.20
N ALA A 195 -11.54 -11.81 8.39
CA ALA A 195 -12.25 -12.99 8.84
C ALA A 195 -11.75 -14.24 8.11
N THR A 196 -11.75 -15.36 8.80
CA THR A 196 -11.50 -16.69 8.25
C THR A 196 -12.78 -17.52 8.34
N ARG A 197 -12.82 -18.69 7.73
CA ARG A 197 -13.98 -19.60 7.86
C ARG A 197 -14.28 -19.98 9.28
N ASN A 198 -13.26 -20.03 10.14
CA ASN A 198 -13.38 -20.40 11.55
C ASN A 198 -13.65 -19.20 12.47
N THR A 199 -13.67 -17.99 11.94
CA THR A 199 -14.02 -16.79 12.71
C THR A 199 -15.51 -16.78 13.03
N ASP A 200 -15.89 -16.23 14.19
CA ASP A 200 -17.29 -16.09 14.59
C ASP A 200 -18.06 -15.26 13.56
N ASP A 201 -19.32 -15.59 13.32
CA ASP A 201 -20.14 -14.98 12.27
C ASP A 201 -20.31 -13.46 12.42
N GLN A 202 -20.18 -12.94 13.64
CA GLN A 202 -20.27 -11.50 13.88
C GLN A 202 -19.19 -10.67 13.18
N TYR A 203 -18.03 -11.27 12.84
CA TYR A 203 -16.92 -10.61 12.16
C TYR A 203 -16.93 -10.82 10.64
N LYS A 204 -17.69 -11.79 10.14
CA LYS A 204 -17.78 -12.11 8.71
C LYS A 204 -18.64 -11.08 7.99
N ASN A 205 -18.26 -10.77 6.76
CA ASN A 205 -18.95 -9.82 5.89
C ASN A 205 -19.16 -8.43 6.53
N VAL A 206 -18.18 -7.99 7.33
CA VAL A 206 -18.19 -6.69 7.98
C VAL A 206 -17.22 -5.75 7.27
N ILE A 207 -17.63 -4.51 7.09
CA ILE A 207 -16.84 -3.44 6.49
C ILE A 207 -16.94 -2.17 7.33
N ALA A 208 -15.85 -1.43 7.38
CA ALA A 208 -15.81 -0.07 7.88
C ALA A 208 -15.54 0.91 6.74
N LEU A 209 -16.11 2.10 6.84
CA LEU A 209 -15.80 3.24 5.99
C LEU A 209 -15.51 4.47 6.84
N GLY A 210 -14.69 5.36 6.31
CA GLY A 210 -14.45 6.68 6.85
C GLY A 210 -14.81 7.75 5.86
N ALA A 211 -15.34 8.85 6.36
CA ALA A 211 -15.92 9.90 5.56
C ALA A 211 -15.18 11.24 5.71
N ASN A 212 -15.41 12.12 4.75
CA ASN A 212 -14.85 13.46 4.72
C ASN A 212 -15.28 14.34 5.92
N ASN A 213 -16.45 14.08 6.48
CA ASN A 213 -16.94 14.76 7.68
C ASN A 213 -16.37 14.20 9.00
N GLY A 214 -15.42 13.24 8.95
CA GLY A 214 -14.80 12.62 10.11
C GLY A 214 -15.59 11.45 10.72
N SER A 215 -16.79 11.15 10.24
CA SER A 215 -17.54 10.01 10.76
C SER A 215 -17.01 8.69 10.24
N VAL A 216 -17.07 7.67 11.09
CA VAL A 216 -16.67 6.29 10.76
C VAL A 216 -17.85 5.38 10.96
N TRP A 217 -18.22 4.62 9.94
CA TRP A 217 -19.39 3.76 9.92
C TRP A 217 -18.98 2.31 9.71
N VAL A 218 -19.63 1.41 10.42
CA VAL A 218 -19.38 -0.03 10.30
C VAL A 218 -20.69 -0.73 9.94
N TYR A 219 -20.64 -1.49 8.84
CA TYR A 219 -21.76 -2.25 8.33
C TYR A 219 -21.47 -3.74 8.33
N LYS A 220 -22.51 -4.51 8.55
CA LYS A 220 -22.54 -5.95 8.29
C LYS A 220 -23.47 -6.22 7.12
N ILE A 221 -22.97 -7.01 6.17
CA ILE A 221 -23.74 -7.43 5.01
C ILE A 221 -24.26 -8.83 5.32
N ASP A 222 -25.58 -8.98 5.36
CA ASP A 222 -26.22 -10.23 5.75
C ASP A 222 -27.09 -10.78 4.61
N LYS A 223 -27.23 -12.11 4.61
CA LYS A 223 -28.10 -12.84 3.68
C LYS A 223 -29.57 -12.80 4.04
N ASP A 224 -29.89 -12.41 5.25
CA ASP A 224 -31.21 -12.61 5.82
C ASP A 224 -32.24 -11.67 5.17
N GLU A 225 -33.20 -12.26 4.47
CA GLU A 225 -34.27 -11.56 3.73
C GLU A 225 -35.26 -10.80 4.65
N SER A 226 -35.11 -10.90 5.97
CA SER A 226 -36.01 -10.32 6.97
C SER A 226 -35.59 -8.91 7.44
N GLY A 227 -34.44 -8.40 7.02
CA GLY A 227 -33.88 -7.09 7.39
C GLY A 227 -33.34 -6.32 6.22
N GLU A 228 -32.78 -5.14 6.46
CA GLU A 228 -32.01 -4.40 5.48
C GLU A 228 -30.75 -5.19 5.16
N PRO A 229 -30.42 -5.40 3.87
CA PRO A 229 -29.28 -6.22 3.46
C PRO A 229 -27.93 -5.61 3.84
N VAL A 230 -27.89 -4.30 4.12
CA VAL A 230 -26.73 -3.53 4.59
C VAL A 230 -27.06 -2.99 5.98
N GLY A 231 -26.79 -3.80 7.01
CA GLY A 231 -27.12 -3.47 8.40
C GLY A 231 -26.02 -2.64 9.06
N MET A 232 -26.35 -1.47 9.60
CA MET A 232 -25.41 -0.68 10.40
C MET A 232 -25.12 -1.39 11.74
N VAL A 233 -23.83 -1.67 12.00
CA VAL A 233 -23.36 -2.24 13.27
C VAL A 233 -23.09 -1.14 14.27
N GLN A 234 -22.33 -0.10 13.86
CA GLN A 234 -21.85 0.96 14.72
C GLN A 234 -21.46 2.20 13.90
N ALA A 235 -21.56 3.38 14.54
CA ALA A 235 -21.04 4.64 14.01
C ALA A 235 -20.19 5.35 15.09
N PHE A 236 -19.13 6.01 14.67
CA PHE A 236 -18.21 6.75 15.53
C PHE A 236 -18.04 8.18 15.01
N PHE A 237 -18.01 9.14 15.92
CA PHE A 237 -17.96 10.58 15.62
C PHE A 237 -16.86 11.28 16.43
N GLN A 238 -15.70 10.63 16.57
CA GLN A 238 -14.58 11.18 17.36
C GLN A 238 -13.70 12.14 16.56
N HIS A 239 -13.57 11.89 15.26
CA HIS A 239 -12.86 12.82 14.37
C HIS A 239 -13.75 14.03 14.07
N THR A 240 -13.15 15.21 14.02
CA THR A 240 -13.80 16.50 13.76
C THR A 240 -13.54 17.03 12.36
N VAL A 241 -12.62 16.37 11.65
CA VAL A 241 -12.19 16.63 10.28
C VAL A 241 -12.15 15.32 9.51
N SER A 242 -11.79 15.38 8.24
CA SER A 242 -11.75 14.24 7.32
C SER A 242 -10.99 13.05 7.90
N CYS A 243 -11.66 11.89 7.96
CA CYS A 243 -11.04 10.62 8.34
C CYS A 243 -10.31 10.04 7.13
N THR A 244 -8.98 10.06 7.15
CA THR A 244 -8.13 9.83 5.99
C THR A 244 -7.81 8.35 5.77
N ALA A 245 -7.69 7.55 6.83
CA ALA A 245 -7.41 6.12 6.72
C ALA A 245 -7.93 5.31 7.91
N GLY A 246 -8.18 4.02 7.67
CA GLY A 246 -8.61 3.08 8.70
C GLY A 246 -8.10 1.66 8.46
N ALA A 247 -7.82 0.93 9.55
CA ALA A 247 -7.37 -0.44 9.50
C ALA A 247 -7.89 -1.27 10.68
N TRP A 248 -8.26 -2.51 10.39
CA TRP A 248 -8.66 -3.47 11.41
C TRP A 248 -7.47 -4.21 12.01
N THR A 249 -7.57 -4.59 13.29
CA THR A 249 -6.65 -5.59 13.83
C THR A 249 -6.84 -6.93 13.12
N PRO A 250 -5.79 -7.77 12.98
CA PRO A 250 -5.87 -9.04 12.24
C PRO A 250 -6.92 -10.03 12.78
N ASP A 251 -7.33 -9.87 14.03
CA ASP A 251 -8.41 -10.65 14.67
C ASP A 251 -9.81 -10.05 14.47
N GLY A 252 -9.92 -8.93 13.75
CA GLY A 252 -11.17 -8.23 13.44
C GLY A 252 -11.86 -7.54 14.63
N ARG A 253 -11.21 -7.47 15.81
CA ARG A 253 -11.85 -7.00 17.04
C ARG A 253 -11.81 -5.50 17.24
N LEU A 254 -10.75 -4.86 16.77
CA LEU A 254 -10.55 -3.42 16.90
C LEU A 254 -10.38 -2.78 15.54
N LEU A 255 -10.92 -1.58 15.42
CA LEU A 255 -10.73 -0.71 14.25
C LEU A 255 -9.92 0.51 14.69
N ALA A 256 -8.85 0.80 13.98
CA ALA A 256 -8.03 1.99 14.19
C ALA A 256 -8.19 2.96 13.02
N THR A 257 -8.28 4.25 13.30
CA THR A 257 -8.51 5.30 12.30
C THR A 257 -7.66 6.53 12.58
N VAL A 258 -7.38 7.31 11.54
CA VAL A 258 -6.62 8.55 11.59
C VAL A 258 -7.31 9.67 10.81
N ASP A 259 -6.94 10.91 11.10
CA ASP A 259 -7.49 12.09 10.44
C ASP A 259 -6.43 13.11 9.99
N GLU A 260 -6.86 14.10 9.24
CA GLU A 260 -6.01 15.16 8.70
C GLU A 260 -5.57 16.22 9.73
N GLU A 261 -6.08 16.19 10.97
CA GLU A 261 -5.56 16.99 12.10
C GLU A 261 -4.57 16.21 12.97
N GLY A 262 -4.23 14.96 12.59
CA GLY A 262 -3.26 14.14 13.29
C GLY A 262 -3.82 13.41 14.50
N SER A 263 -5.13 13.14 14.55
CA SER A 263 -5.72 12.32 15.60
C SER A 263 -5.71 10.84 15.21
N PHE A 264 -5.58 9.99 16.23
CA PHE A 264 -5.60 8.53 16.13
C PHE A 264 -6.55 7.96 17.15
N TYR A 265 -7.54 7.18 16.69
CA TYR A 265 -8.49 6.49 17.55
C TYR A 265 -8.51 5.00 17.29
N VAL A 266 -8.79 4.22 18.35
CA VAL A 266 -9.01 2.77 18.27
C VAL A 266 -10.36 2.46 18.90
N TYR A 267 -11.21 1.79 18.13
CA TYR A 267 -12.58 1.46 18.53
C TYR A 267 -12.76 -0.04 18.79
N ASP A 268 -13.50 -0.34 19.85
CA ASP A 268 -14.01 -1.67 20.18
C ASP A 268 -15.41 -1.85 19.55
N VAL A 269 -15.43 -2.25 18.29
CA VAL A 269 -16.66 -2.32 17.48
C VAL A 269 -17.69 -3.31 18.07
N PHE A 270 -17.20 -4.45 18.57
CA PHE A 270 -18.03 -5.58 19.01
C PHE A 270 -18.04 -5.79 20.53
N GLY A 271 -17.46 -4.88 21.30
CA GLY A 271 -17.40 -4.99 22.77
C GLY A 271 -16.40 -6.02 23.29
N ALA A 272 -15.47 -6.49 22.45
CA ALA A 272 -14.48 -7.51 22.82
C ALA A 272 -13.46 -7.00 23.85
N ALA A 273 -13.03 -5.75 23.74
CA ALA A 273 -12.13 -5.11 24.70
C ALA A 273 -12.85 -4.84 26.02
N ALA A 274 -14.11 -4.37 25.97
CA ALA A 274 -14.93 -4.17 27.15
C ALA A 274 -15.17 -5.49 27.90
N ALA A 275 -15.47 -6.58 27.19
CA ALA A 275 -15.63 -7.91 27.76
C ALA A 275 -14.33 -8.44 28.41
N ALA A 276 -13.17 -8.05 27.89
CA ALA A 276 -11.87 -8.36 28.46
C ALA A 276 -11.45 -7.42 29.61
N GLY A 277 -12.28 -6.41 29.95
CA GLY A 277 -12.01 -5.44 31.01
C GLY A 277 -10.93 -4.42 30.64
N ILE A 278 -10.65 -4.20 29.35
CA ILE A 278 -9.62 -3.29 28.85
C ILE A 278 -10.17 -1.86 28.74
N ALA A 279 -11.45 -1.70 28.36
CA ALA A 279 -12.09 -0.40 28.30
C ALA A 279 -12.38 0.13 29.72
N SER A 280 -11.99 1.37 30.00
CA SER A 280 -12.08 1.96 31.33
C SER A 280 -13.50 2.29 31.81
N ASN A 281 -14.50 2.31 30.91
CA ASN A 281 -15.91 2.58 31.23
C ASN A 281 -16.82 1.62 30.49
N ALA A 282 -17.78 1.04 31.20
CA ALA A 282 -18.86 0.24 30.59
C ALA A 282 -19.64 1.16 29.64
N GLY A 283 -19.52 0.92 28.35
CA GLY A 283 -20.14 1.73 27.29
C GLY A 283 -19.18 2.63 26.52
N ALA A 284 -17.92 2.80 26.91
CA ALA A 284 -16.93 3.49 26.11
C ALA A 284 -16.40 2.56 25.00
N GLN A 285 -16.71 2.90 23.76
CA GLN A 285 -16.28 2.14 22.59
C GLN A 285 -14.89 2.56 22.10
N THR A 286 -14.37 3.69 22.55
CA THR A 286 -13.02 4.17 22.24
C THR A 286 -12.04 3.59 23.25
N VAL A 287 -11.11 2.77 22.78
CA VAL A 287 -10.09 2.11 23.62
C VAL A 287 -8.83 2.95 23.71
N VAL A 288 -8.45 3.59 22.62
CA VAL A 288 -7.30 4.51 22.52
C VAL A 288 -7.76 5.77 21.82
N GLY A 289 -7.33 6.93 22.33
CA GLY A 289 -7.48 8.22 21.68
C GLY A 289 -6.20 9.02 21.90
N LEU A 290 -5.53 9.37 20.82
CA LEU A 290 -4.34 10.21 20.79
C LEU A 290 -4.60 11.35 19.81
N THR A 291 -4.35 12.57 20.26
CA THR A 291 -4.58 13.79 19.49
C THR A 291 -3.38 14.71 19.58
N ALA A 292 -3.39 15.81 18.85
CA ALA A 292 -2.37 16.86 18.92
C ALA A 292 -2.18 17.46 20.35
N GLN A 293 -3.10 17.17 21.30
CA GLN A 293 -2.94 17.57 22.70
C GLN A 293 -1.78 16.83 23.41
N ASP A 294 -1.46 15.59 23.00
CA ASP A 294 -0.23 14.92 23.40
C ASP A 294 0.91 15.37 22.48
N GLN A 295 1.72 16.31 22.94
CA GLN A 295 2.86 16.86 22.18
C GLN A 295 3.84 15.77 21.66
N ARG A 296 3.90 14.61 22.30
CA ARG A 296 4.75 13.50 21.86
C ARG A 296 4.18 12.82 20.61
N PHE A 297 2.85 12.81 20.51
CA PHE A 297 2.12 12.22 19.40
C PHE A 297 1.84 13.24 18.29
N ALA A 298 1.73 14.51 18.60
CA ALA A 298 1.39 15.58 17.67
C ALA A 298 2.21 15.48 16.36
N VAL A 299 1.51 15.58 15.24
CA VAL A 299 2.05 15.67 13.88
C VAL A 299 1.39 16.86 13.21
N GLU A 300 2.18 17.80 12.73
CA GLU A 300 1.68 18.91 11.92
C GLU A 300 1.36 18.39 10.52
N GLY A 301 0.26 18.86 9.91
CA GLY A 301 -0.14 18.50 8.55
C GLY A 301 -0.88 17.16 8.43
N GLY A 302 -1.28 16.51 9.53
CA GLY A 302 -2.19 15.36 9.51
C GLY A 302 -1.55 13.98 9.38
N LEU A 303 -2.40 12.96 9.43
CA LEU A 303 -2.05 11.54 9.25
C LEU A 303 -2.81 10.99 8.04
N TYR A 304 -2.13 10.25 7.16
CA TYR A 304 -2.70 9.80 5.88
C TYR A 304 -2.62 8.30 5.66
N SER A 305 -1.76 7.61 6.39
CA SER A 305 -1.60 6.16 6.26
C SER A 305 -1.59 5.45 7.61
N ILE A 306 -2.09 4.22 7.61
CA ILE A 306 -2.14 3.37 8.80
C ILE A 306 -1.86 1.92 8.44
N ALA A 307 -1.06 1.25 9.26
CA ALA A 307 -0.86 -0.19 9.18
C ALA A 307 -0.86 -0.82 10.57
N ILE A 308 -1.39 -2.03 10.68
CA ILE A 308 -1.40 -2.80 11.91
C ILE A 308 -0.50 -4.02 11.75
N SER A 309 0.33 -4.27 12.76
CA SER A 309 1.25 -5.41 12.75
C SER A 309 0.48 -6.75 12.69
N PRO A 310 1.04 -7.81 12.08
CA PRO A 310 0.41 -9.13 12.01
C PRO A 310 0.04 -9.73 13.37
N SER A 311 0.70 -9.28 14.44
CA SER A 311 0.37 -9.70 15.81
C SER A 311 -0.80 -8.94 16.43
N GLY A 312 -1.32 -7.88 15.78
CA GLY A 312 -2.34 -7.00 16.33
C GLY A 312 -1.90 -6.14 17.52
N ALA A 313 -0.60 -6.13 17.84
CA ALA A 313 -0.09 -5.48 19.05
C ALA A 313 0.38 -4.03 18.83
N ILE A 314 0.57 -3.62 17.60
CA ILE A 314 1.19 -2.35 17.21
C ILE A 314 0.45 -1.77 16.00
N ALA A 315 0.14 -0.48 16.06
CA ALA A 315 -0.24 0.33 14.91
C ALA A 315 0.91 1.28 14.56
N ALA A 316 1.21 1.42 13.28
CA ALA A 316 2.05 2.47 12.73
C ALA A 316 1.15 3.43 11.94
N VAL A 317 1.30 4.72 12.16
CA VAL A 317 0.56 5.76 11.44
C VAL A 317 1.54 6.73 10.81
N GLY A 318 1.36 7.02 9.54
CA GLY A 318 2.19 7.90 8.74
C GLY A 318 1.49 9.21 8.47
N GLY A 319 2.25 10.29 8.55
CA GLY A 319 1.73 11.63 8.37
C GLY A 319 2.65 12.49 7.51
N ALA A 320 2.34 13.77 7.48
CA ALA A 320 3.11 14.78 6.78
C ALA A 320 4.57 14.82 7.24
N GLU A 321 5.44 15.41 6.42
CA GLU A 321 6.86 15.65 6.72
C GLU A 321 7.66 14.38 7.13
N GLY A 322 7.26 13.21 6.63
CA GLY A 322 7.96 11.96 6.91
C GLY A 322 7.77 11.40 8.32
N HIS A 323 6.81 11.94 9.08
CA HIS A 323 6.54 11.48 10.43
C HIS A 323 5.83 10.13 10.46
N ILE A 324 6.35 9.18 11.24
CA ILE A 324 5.68 7.92 11.55
C ILE A 324 5.59 7.79 13.06
N LYS A 325 4.38 7.62 13.60
CA LYS A 325 4.13 7.33 15.01
C LYS A 325 3.77 5.86 15.17
N VAL A 326 4.41 5.20 16.13
CA VAL A 326 4.15 3.79 16.42
C VAL A 326 3.52 3.68 17.80
N VAL A 327 2.31 3.11 17.84
CA VAL A 327 1.46 3.05 19.02
C VAL A 327 1.19 1.60 19.40
N GLY A 328 1.27 1.31 20.69
CA GLY A 328 0.87 0.01 21.22
C GLY A 328 -0.64 -0.17 21.24
N LEU A 329 -1.12 -1.32 20.78
CA LEU A 329 -2.53 -1.70 20.81
C LEU A 329 -2.81 -2.67 21.98
N PRO A 330 -4.03 -2.68 22.54
CA PRO A 330 -4.41 -3.64 23.56
C PRO A 330 -4.49 -5.05 22.96
N ARG A 331 -4.01 -6.04 23.71
CA ARG A 331 -4.14 -7.45 23.36
C ARG A 331 -5.39 -8.03 24.00
N ILE A 332 -6.36 -8.43 23.20
CA ILE A 332 -7.59 -9.06 23.66
C ILE A 332 -7.34 -10.58 23.67
N SER A 333 -7.09 -11.12 24.88
CA SER A 333 -6.92 -12.57 25.03
C SER A 333 -8.28 -13.26 24.89
N THR A 334 -8.40 -14.23 23.98
CA THR A 334 -9.55 -15.17 24.00
C THR A 334 -9.52 -15.94 25.31
N PRO A 335 -10.65 -16.05 26.06
CA PRO A 335 -10.70 -16.96 27.18
C PRO A 335 -10.55 -18.39 26.64
N SER A 336 -9.35 -18.96 26.80
CA SER A 336 -9.06 -20.35 26.43
C SER A 336 -10.03 -21.23 27.21
N GLY A 337 -10.88 -21.97 26.49
CA GLY A 337 -11.82 -22.96 27.05
C GLY A 337 -11.13 -23.87 28.06
N GLN A 338 -11.82 -24.13 29.13
CA GLN A 338 -11.57 -25.01 30.27
C GLN A 338 -10.41 -26.00 30.07
N GLY A 339 -9.22 -25.65 30.51
CA GLY A 339 -8.10 -26.55 30.72
C GLY A 339 -7.87 -26.74 32.21
N THR A 340 -8.23 -27.93 32.72
CA THR A 340 -7.79 -28.62 33.94
C THR A 340 -7.22 -27.77 35.09
N LYS A 341 -7.97 -27.71 36.18
CA LYS A 341 -7.57 -27.16 37.47
C LYS A 341 -6.26 -27.77 37.98
N ALA A 342 -5.16 -27.10 37.74
CA ALA A 342 -3.96 -27.28 38.55
C ALA A 342 -4.10 -26.40 39.81
N LYS A 343 -4.25 -27.03 40.99
CA LYS A 343 -4.20 -26.39 42.31
C LYS A 343 -2.82 -25.84 42.56
N GLY A 344 -2.56 -24.62 42.15
CA GLY A 344 -1.38 -23.84 42.53
C GLY A 344 -1.83 -22.55 43.19
N LYS A 345 -1.44 -22.36 44.44
CA LYS A 345 -1.72 -21.19 45.29
C LYS A 345 -1.23 -19.92 44.60
N ALA A 346 -2.09 -19.21 43.87
CA ALA A 346 -1.73 -17.95 43.24
C ALA A 346 -1.77 -16.82 44.27
N ARG A 347 -0.63 -16.15 44.45
CA ARG A 347 -0.52 -14.79 44.99
C ARG A 347 -1.26 -13.87 44.03
N GLY A 348 -2.33 -13.22 44.51
CA GLY A 348 -3.11 -12.28 43.71
C GLY A 348 -2.27 -11.08 43.27
N GLY A 349 -2.57 -10.55 42.10
CA GLY A 349 -2.29 -9.18 41.71
C GLY A 349 -1.54 -8.89 40.42
N ALA A 350 -1.23 -9.87 39.54
CA ALA A 350 -0.39 -9.58 38.37
C ALA A 350 -0.98 -9.90 36.99
N ALA A 351 -2.15 -10.52 36.88
CA ALA A 351 -2.65 -11.00 35.57
C ALA A 351 -3.51 -9.95 34.83
N ALA A 352 -4.11 -9.00 35.51
CA ALA A 352 -4.90 -7.93 34.85
C ALA A 352 -4.05 -6.76 34.33
N ALA A 353 -2.82 -6.59 34.83
CA ALA A 353 -1.93 -5.51 34.43
C ALA A 353 -1.17 -5.79 33.11
N SER A 354 -1.21 -6.99 32.56
CA SER A 354 -0.44 -7.35 31.36
C SER A 354 -1.22 -7.24 30.04
N ALA A 355 -2.55 -7.28 30.06
CA ALA A 355 -3.37 -7.23 28.84
C ALA A 355 -3.61 -5.80 28.32
N GLY A 356 -3.63 -4.80 29.19
CA GLY A 356 -3.83 -3.39 28.82
C GLY A 356 -2.57 -2.51 28.88
N GLY A 357 -1.43 -3.06 29.30
CA GLY A 357 -0.25 -2.25 29.70
C GLY A 357 0.47 -1.50 28.59
N SER A 358 0.17 -1.75 27.31
CA SER A 358 0.75 -1.01 26.17
C SER A 358 -0.29 -0.25 25.33
N ALA A 359 -1.57 -0.32 25.70
CA ALA A 359 -2.63 0.37 24.97
C ALA A 359 -2.43 1.89 24.98
N GLY A 360 -2.35 2.51 23.82
CA GLY A 360 -2.17 3.96 23.65
C GLY A 360 -0.78 4.47 24.02
N VAL A 361 0.19 3.58 24.26
CA VAL A 361 1.57 4.01 24.54
C VAL A 361 2.28 4.27 23.22
N LEU A 362 2.85 5.48 23.08
CA LEU A 362 3.73 5.81 21.96
C LEU A 362 5.05 5.04 22.11
N LEU A 363 5.28 4.06 21.25
CA LEU A 363 6.45 3.18 21.28
C LEU A 363 7.64 3.78 20.53
N ALA A 364 7.38 4.50 19.44
CA ALA A 364 8.41 5.18 18.66
C ALA A 364 7.81 6.38 17.92
N SER A 365 8.64 7.37 17.65
CA SER A 365 8.39 8.48 16.73
C SER A 365 9.57 8.50 15.76
N LEU A 366 9.28 8.25 14.48
CA LEU A 366 10.27 8.05 13.43
C LEU A 366 10.13 9.18 12.41
N GLN A 367 11.25 9.59 11.83
CA GLN A 367 11.30 10.54 10.74
C GLN A 367 12.57 10.23 9.94
N ALA A 368 12.45 9.43 8.89
CA ALA A 368 13.55 9.03 8.03
C ALA A 368 13.46 9.62 6.63
N GLN A 369 12.28 10.08 6.26
CA GLN A 369 11.90 10.61 4.96
C GLN A 369 11.55 12.09 5.11
N SER A 370 11.56 12.83 4.02
CA SER A 370 11.44 14.29 4.05
C SER A 370 10.05 14.83 3.73
N ASP A 371 9.16 13.97 3.24
CA ASP A 371 7.80 14.34 2.85
C ASP A 371 6.79 13.31 3.33
N GLY A 372 5.50 13.54 3.11
CA GLY A 372 4.38 12.75 3.59
C GLY A 372 4.54 11.24 3.39
N ILE A 373 4.06 10.46 4.37
CA ILE A 373 4.06 8.99 4.32
C ILE A 373 2.71 8.51 3.81
N GLU A 374 2.68 8.17 2.52
CA GLU A 374 1.46 7.73 1.83
C GLU A 374 1.09 6.28 2.15
N THR A 375 2.07 5.45 2.45
CA THR A 375 1.83 4.01 2.55
C THR A 375 2.73 3.35 3.58
N LEU A 376 2.15 2.42 4.33
CA LEU A 376 2.83 1.62 5.36
C LEU A 376 2.48 0.14 5.19
N SER A 377 3.45 -0.75 5.35
CA SER A 377 3.23 -2.19 5.30
C SER A 377 4.12 -2.93 6.30
N PHE A 378 3.54 -3.82 7.09
CA PHE A 378 4.31 -4.73 7.95
C PHE A 378 4.59 -6.04 7.23
N SER A 379 5.81 -6.57 7.39
CA SER A 379 6.15 -7.90 6.92
C SER A 379 5.50 -8.99 7.77
N SER A 380 5.23 -10.14 7.14
CA SER A 380 4.82 -11.35 7.86
C SER A 380 6.02 -12.02 8.57
N PRO A 381 5.79 -12.73 9.69
CA PRO A 381 6.84 -13.54 10.31
C PRO A 381 7.44 -14.55 9.32
N PRO A 382 8.75 -14.88 9.40
CA PRO A 382 9.68 -14.53 10.50
C PRO A 382 10.34 -13.15 10.39
N LEU A 383 10.04 -12.35 9.38
CA LEU A 383 10.57 -11.01 9.28
C LEU A 383 9.86 -10.05 10.24
N ASN A 384 10.62 -9.08 10.71
CA ASN A 384 10.14 -8.04 11.62
C ASN A 384 10.43 -6.66 11.02
N LEU A 385 9.79 -6.34 9.90
CA LEU A 385 10.03 -5.10 9.16
C LEU A 385 8.73 -4.30 9.05
N LEU A 386 8.89 -2.98 9.06
CA LEU A 386 7.90 -2.01 8.63
C LEU A 386 8.48 -1.28 7.41
N ALA A 387 7.77 -1.30 6.30
CA ALA A 387 8.08 -0.52 5.12
C ALA A 387 7.22 0.76 5.12
N ALA A 388 7.82 1.88 4.72
CA ALA A 388 7.15 3.15 4.54
C ALA A 388 7.53 3.73 3.17
N GLY A 389 6.53 4.09 2.36
CA GLY A 389 6.68 4.81 1.11
C GLY A 389 6.27 6.27 1.30
N SER A 390 7.02 7.18 0.71
CA SER A 390 6.86 8.62 0.89
C SER A 390 6.66 9.34 -0.45
N VAL A 391 6.06 10.51 -0.37
CA VAL A 391 5.92 11.45 -1.48
C VAL A 391 7.29 11.90 -2.02
N ASP A 392 8.35 11.84 -1.20
CA ASP A 392 9.72 12.16 -1.62
C ASP A 392 10.37 11.09 -2.55
N GLY A 393 9.61 10.08 -2.99
CA GLY A 393 10.08 9.01 -3.87
C GLY A 393 10.93 7.95 -3.18
N SER A 394 11.09 8.01 -1.87
CA SER A 394 11.91 7.06 -1.12
C SER A 394 11.10 5.97 -0.42
N ILE A 395 11.76 4.84 -0.14
CA ILE A 395 11.21 3.76 0.69
C ILE A 395 12.14 3.55 1.89
N ALA A 396 11.59 3.60 3.09
CA ALA A 396 12.31 3.29 4.32
C ALA A 396 11.85 1.96 4.92
N LEU A 397 12.82 1.12 5.35
CA LEU A 397 12.58 -0.14 6.05
C LEU A 397 13.07 0.00 7.49
N PHE A 398 12.19 -0.27 8.44
CA PHE A 398 12.47 -0.21 9.89
C PHE A 398 12.41 -1.61 10.50
N ASP A 399 13.34 -1.91 11.40
CA ASP A 399 13.38 -3.16 12.15
C ASP A 399 12.50 -3.05 13.42
N THR A 400 11.35 -3.71 13.40
CA THR A 400 10.37 -3.63 14.49
C THR A 400 10.82 -4.35 15.76
N ALA A 401 11.76 -5.30 15.66
CA ALA A 401 12.34 -5.99 16.80
C ALA A 401 13.43 -5.16 17.50
N HIS A 402 14.08 -4.26 16.78
CA HIS A 402 15.19 -3.43 17.28
C HIS A 402 14.80 -1.95 17.39
N ARG A 403 13.70 -1.66 18.10
CA ARG A 403 13.21 -0.29 18.39
C ARG A 403 12.98 0.56 17.14
N PHE A 404 12.52 -0.05 16.06
CA PHE A 404 12.28 0.62 14.77
C PHE A 404 13.52 1.34 14.21
N ALA A 405 14.70 0.79 14.45
CA ALA A 405 15.92 1.30 13.82
C ALA A 405 15.78 1.21 12.30
N VAL A 406 16.23 2.25 11.58
CA VAL A 406 16.27 2.25 10.11
C VAL A 406 17.24 1.15 9.66
N ARG A 407 16.69 0.13 9.00
CA ARG A 407 17.48 -0.96 8.43
C ARG A 407 17.97 -0.61 7.03
N ARG A 408 17.14 0.10 6.27
CA ARG A 408 17.46 0.54 4.92
C ARG A 408 16.64 1.78 4.57
N HIS A 409 17.26 2.70 3.86
CA HIS A 409 16.60 3.82 3.25
C HIS A 409 16.97 3.82 1.76
N ILE A 410 15.99 3.56 0.90
CA ILE A 410 16.13 3.51 -0.55
C ILE A 410 15.70 4.86 -1.07
N ARG A 411 16.65 5.77 -1.21
CA ARG A 411 16.42 7.09 -1.80
C ARG A 411 16.27 6.95 -3.30
N GLY A 412 15.33 7.69 -3.88
CA GLY A 412 15.03 7.60 -5.30
C GLY A 412 14.52 6.22 -5.73
N ALA A 413 13.80 5.51 -4.83
CA ALA A 413 13.16 4.24 -5.16
C ALA A 413 12.16 4.39 -6.32
N HIS A 414 11.52 5.56 -6.43
CA HIS A 414 10.68 6.02 -7.52
C HIS A 414 11.13 7.40 -8.02
N GLU A 415 12.46 7.60 -8.08
CA GLU A 415 13.09 8.87 -8.44
C GLU A 415 12.62 10.00 -7.52
N GLU A 416 12.02 11.06 -8.06
CA GLU A 416 11.44 12.18 -7.31
C GLU A 416 9.90 12.11 -7.28
N ASN A 417 9.32 10.98 -7.71
CA ASN A 417 7.88 10.79 -7.78
C ASN A 417 7.35 10.07 -6.56
N ALA A 418 6.16 10.43 -6.10
CA ALA A 418 5.54 9.84 -4.91
C ALA A 418 5.43 8.31 -5.01
N VAL A 419 5.77 7.64 -3.91
CA VAL A 419 5.53 6.21 -3.72
C VAL A 419 4.10 6.04 -3.23
N VAL A 420 3.21 5.65 -4.12
CA VAL A 420 1.77 5.55 -3.83
C VAL A 420 1.45 4.35 -2.95
N LYS A 421 2.04 3.19 -3.24
CA LYS A 421 1.80 1.98 -2.45
C LYS A 421 3.03 1.11 -2.31
N VAL A 422 3.29 0.65 -1.07
CA VAL A 422 4.24 -0.44 -0.77
C VAL A 422 3.51 -1.57 -0.07
N GLU A 423 3.78 -2.81 -0.46
CA GLU A 423 3.14 -3.98 0.16
C GLU A 423 4.08 -5.18 0.14
N PHE A 424 4.24 -5.83 1.31
CA PHE A 424 4.92 -7.12 1.36
C PHE A 424 4.05 -8.21 0.72
N VAL A 425 4.68 -9.15 0.05
CA VAL A 425 3.97 -10.31 -0.48
C VAL A 425 3.48 -11.18 0.68
N HIS A 426 2.17 -11.36 0.76
CA HIS A 426 1.55 -12.25 1.73
C HIS A 426 1.20 -13.57 1.06
N ASP A 427 1.46 -14.69 1.76
CA ASP A 427 1.01 -16.00 1.33
C ASP A 427 -0.39 -16.25 1.93
N PRO A 428 -1.45 -16.27 1.13
CA PRO A 428 -2.80 -16.52 1.63
C PRO A 428 -2.96 -17.91 2.26
N ASP A 429 -2.15 -18.88 1.83
CA ASP A 429 -2.21 -20.26 2.32
C ASP A 429 -1.42 -20.46 3.65
N ALA A 430 -0.61 -19.50 4.07
CA ALA A 430 0.15 -19.58 5.31
C ALA A 430 -0.70 -19.55 6.59
N THR A 431 -1.98 -19.21 6.49
CA THR A 431 -2.92 -19.15 7.63
C THR A 431 -3.58 -20.49 7.96
N GLU A 432 -3.58 -21.46 7.04
CA GLU A 432 -4.00 -22.84 7.36
C GLU A 432 -2.76 -23.65 7.72
N ALA A 433 -2.66 -24.04 8.98
CA ALA A 433 -1.55 -24.72 9.62
C ALA A 433 -0.93 -25.84 8.75
N THR A 434 -0.04 -25.47 7.87
CA THR A 434 0.90 -26.40 7.23
C THR A 434 2.06 -26.65 8.20
N ALA A 435 2.51 -27.89 8.25
CA ALA A 435 3.56 -28.37 9.15
C ALA A 435 4.78 -27.42 9.18
N PRO A 436 5.45 -27.24 10.33
CA PRO A 436 6.60 -26.36 10.44
C PRO A 436 7.70 -26.82 9.46
N GLY A 437 7.93 -26.06 8.40
CA GLY A 437 8.99 -26.34 7.43
C GLY A 437 8.64 -26.15 5.95
N THR A 438 7.37 -25.94 5.58
CA THR A 438 6.95 -25.71 4.20
C THR A 438 6.28 -24.33 4.04
N THR A 439 7.05 -23.26 4.18
CA THR A 439 6.61 -21.93 3.73
C THR A 439 6.90 -21.83 2.23
N SER A 440 5.90 -22.05 1.39
CA SER A 440 5.99 -21.77 -0.06
C SER A 440 6.00 -20.26 -0.36
N GLY A 441 5.64 -19.43 0.60
CA GLY A 441 5.58 -17.98 0.47
C GLY A 441 6.94 -17.29 0.49
N ARG A 442 7.02 -16.13 -0.15
CA ARG A 442 8.21 -15.26 -0.21
C ARG A 442 8.00 -14.00 0.63
N PRO A 443 7.83 -14.08 1.97
CA PRO A 443 7.46 -12.93 2.82
C PRO A 443 8.51 -11.81 2.84
N TRP A 444 9.68 -12.04 2.23
CA TRP A 444 10.74 -11.05 2.10
C TRP A 444 10.64 -10.17 0.85
N LEU A 445 9.69 -10.47 -0.04
CA LEU A 445 9.45 -9.66 -1.22
C LEU A 445 8.58 -8.46 -0.85
N LEU A 446 9.01 -7.29 -1.28
CA LEU A 446 8.27 -6.04 -1.20
C LEU A 446 7.99 -5.55 -2.61
N THR A 447 6.76 -5.15 -2.89
CA THR A 447 6.38 -4.50 -4.14
C THR A 447 6.12 -3.04 -3.85
N SER A 448 6.54 -2.17 -4.76
CA SER A 448 6.23 -0.75 -4.72
C SER A 448 5.77 -0.25 -6.07
N VAL A 449 4.87 0.72 -6.04
CA VAL A 449 4.40 1.48 -7.21
C VAL A 449 4.42 2.96 -6.89
N GLY A 450 4.58 3.78 -7.91
CA GLY A 450 4.65 5.23 -7.76
C GLY A 450 4.08 5.98 -8.94
N MET A 451 4.10 7.30 -8.82
CA MET A 451 3.66 8.22 -9.86
C MET A 451 4.61 8.25 -11.07
N ASP A 452 5.77 7.58 -11.00
CA ASP A 452 6.65 7.34 -12.14
C ASP A 452 6.12 6.28 -13.13
N GLY A 453 4.97 5.64 -12.83
CA GLY A 453 4.35 4.62 -13.67
C GLY A 453 5.06 3.27 -13.65
N VAL A 454 5.95 3.03 -12.69
CA VAL A 454 6.80 1.84 -12.63
C VAL A 454 6.44 0.96 -11.44
N VAL A 455 6.40 -0.35 -11.68
CA VAL A 455 6.29 -1.37 -10.62
C VAL A 455 7.68 -1.89 -10.29
N ARG A 456 8.05 -1.93 -9.01
CA ARG A 456 9.34 -2.45 -8.56
C ARG A 456 9.17 -3.54 -7.51
N ARG A 457 10.01 -4.58 -7.63
CA ARG A 457 10.09 -5.69 -6.68
C ARG A 457 11.45 -5.67 -5.98
N TRP A 458 11.42 -5.75 -4.65
CA TRP A 458 12.59 -5.64 -3.78
C TRP A 458 12.76 -6.87 -2.90
N ASP A 459 14.01 -7.28 -2.65
CA ASP A 459 14.35 -8.20 -1.55
C ASP A 459 14.60 -7.39 -0.26
N ALA A 460 13.68 -7.49 0.69
CA ALA A 460 13.75 -6.76 1.95
C ALA A 460 14.81 -7.30 2.94
N ARG A 461 15.37 -8.50 2.69
CA ARG A 461 16.36 -9.13 3.58
C ARG A 461 17.73 -8.47 3.54
N GLY A 462 18.17 -8.02 2.39
CA GLY A 462 19.49 -7.46 2.21
C GLY A 462 19.64 -6.70 0.91
N GLY A 463 20.77 -6.01 0.80
CA GLY A 463 21.15 -5.20 -0.34
C GLY A 463 21.87 -3.93 0.10
N THR A 464 23.05 -3.71 -0.46
CA THR A 464 23.80 -2.45 -0.30
C THR A 464 23.43 -1.51 -1.42
N ALA A 465 23.80 -0.21 -1.31
CA ALA A 465 23.61 0.76 -2.38
C ALA A 465 24.30 0.28 -3.69
N ALA A 466 25.49 -0.31 -3.58
CA ALA A 466 26.23 -0.88 -4.72
C ALA A 466 25.52 -2.09 -5.37
N ALA A 467 24.60 -2.76 -4.65
CA ALA A 467 23.79 -3.86 -5.14
C ALA A 467 22.32 -3.42 -5.41
N GLY A 468 22.10 -2.12 -5.73
CA GLY A 468 20.78 -1.59 -6.05
C GLY A 468 19.76 -1.70 -4.89
N TYR A 469 20.23 -1.65 -3.64
CA TYR A 469 19.37 -1.76 -2.45
C TYR A 469 18.46 -3.00 -2.41
N GLY A 470 18.74 -4.02 -3.20
CA GLY A 470 17.94 -5.24 -3.30
C GLY A 470 16.80 -5.17 -4.32
N LEU A 471 16.88 -4.26 -5.29
CA LEU A 471 15.99 -4.28 -6.45
C LEU A 471 16.18 -5.60 -7.21
N LEU A 472 15.09 -6.34 -7.38
CA LEU A 472 15.07 -7.61 -8.08
C LEU A 472 14.57 -7.46 -9.51
N LYS A 473 13.52 -6.67 -9.70
CA LYS A 473 12.88 -6.49 -11.00
C LYS A 473 12.13 -5.16 -11.05
N GLU A 474 12.06 -4.63 -12.23
CA GLU A 474 11.30 -3.45 -12.60
C GLU A 474 10.41 -3.80 -13.79
N TRP A 475 9.16 -3.31 -13.80
CA TRP A 475 8.25 -3.42 -14.92
C TRP A 475 7.72 -2.03 -15.27
N LYS A 476 7.71 -1.74 -16.55
CA LYS A 476 7.18 -0.51 -17.15
C LYS A 476 5.93 -0.81 -17.96
N GLY A 477 5.05 0.15 -18.10
CA GLY A 477 3.85 -0.04 -18.90
C GLY A 477 2.84 1.09 -18.77
N HIS A 478 2.75 1.75 -17.59
CA HIS A 478 1.96 2.96 -17.42
C HIS A 478 2.76 4.20 -17.81
N MET A 479 2.05 5.25 -18.19
CA MET A 479 2.66 6.57 -18.32
C MET A 479 3.03 7.08 -16.92
N GLY A 480 4.25 7.53 -16.75
CA GLY A 480 4.65 8.29 -15.56
C GLY A 480 3.95 9.65 -15.54
N MET A 481 4.09 10.35 -14.41
CA MET A 481 3.52 11.68 -14.25
C MET A 481 4.00 12.61 -15.36
N THR A 482 3.06 13.20 -16.06
CA THR A 482 3.26 14.22 -17.08
C THR A 482 2.46 15.47 -16.70
N GLU A 483 2.95 16.63 -17.11
CA GLU A 483 2.27 17.90 -16.92
C GLU A 483 1.81 18.42 -18.29
N ASN A 484 0.51 18.71 -18.41
CA ASN A 484 -0.05 19.25 -19.64
C ASN A 484 0.24 20.76 -19.77
N GLU A 485 -0.13 21.36 -20.91
CA GLU A 485 0.08 22.80 -21.18
C GLU A 485 -0.70 23.71 -20.19
N GLU A 486 -1.71 23.17 -19.51
CA GLU A 486 -2.55 23.87 -18.52
C GLU A 486 -1.97 23.74 -17.09
N GLY A 487 -0.86 22.98 -16.93
CA GLY A 487 -0.21 22.74 -15.64
C GLY A 487 -0.87 21.63 -14.81
N GLU A 488 -1.80 20.87 -15.39
CA GLU A 488 -2.38 19.70 -14.73
C GLU A 488 -1.43 18.51 -14.84
N ARG A 489 -1.26 17.83 -13.75
CA ARG A 489 -0.41 16.63 -13.65
C ARG A 489 -1.28 15.39 -13.66
N SER A 490 -0.97 14.48 -14.57
CA SER A 490 -1.63 13.18 -14.68
C SER A 490 -0.61 12.10 -14.99
N GLY A 491 -0.94 10.86 -14.64
CA GLY A 491 -0.11 9.70 -14.86
C GLY A 491 0.31 9.01 -13.56
N GLY A 492 0.93 7.86 -13.69
CA GLY A 492 1.37 7.04 -12.57
C GLY A 492 0.45 5.89 -12.24
N ILE A 493 0.81 5.14 -11.21
CA ILE A 493 0.07 3.98 -10.72
C ILE A 493 -0.57 4.34 -9.39
N LEU A 494 -1.90 4.30 -9.32
CA LEU A 494 -2.67 4.66 -8.14
C LEU A 494 -2.89 3.50 -7.16
N GLY A 495 -2.70 2.26 -7.62
CA GLY A 495 -2.83 1.09 -6.76
C GLY A 495 -2.42 -0.21 -7.43
N PHE A 496 -2.29 -1.27 -6.65
CA PHE A 496 -2.05 -2.61 -7.18
C PHE A 496 -2.58 -3.70 -6.24
N VAL A 497 -2.76 -4.91 -6.79
CA VAL A 497 -3.01 -6.15 -6.06
C VAL A 497 -2.03 -7.23 -6.51
N GLN A 498 -1.67 -8.16 -5.60
CA GLN A 498 -0.61 -9.15 -5.84
C GLN A 498 -0.86 -10.54 -5.22
N GLY A 499 -2.11 -10.92 -4.97
CA GLY A 499 -2.44 -12.22 -4.34
C GLY A 499 -2.42 -13.41 -5.30
N ALA A 500 -2.50 -13.17 -6.62
CA ALA A 500 -2.58 -14.25 -7.59
C ALA A 500 -1.22 -14.96 -7.79
N ASP A 501 -1.27 -16.26 -8.02
CA ASP A 501 -0.11 -17.12 -8.28
C ASP A 501 1.01 -17.00 -7.21
N GLY A 502 0.61 -16.95 -5.92
CA GLY A 502 1.55 -16.83 -4.81
C GLY A 502 2.37 -15.54 -4.83
N GLY A 503 1.76 -14.45 -5.28
CA GLY A 503 2.37 -13.11 -5.37
C GLY A 503 3.25 -12.90 -6.61
N ARG A 504 3.19 -13.80 -7.60
CA ARG A 504 3.92 -13.64 -8.87
C ARG A 504 3.21 -12.71 -9.83
N ARG A 505 1.87 -12.71 -9.80
CA ARG A 505 1.06 -11.82 -10.62
C ARG A 505 0.74 -10.53 -9.87
N ILE A 506 0.99 -9.41 -10.52
CA ILE A 506 0.68 -8.07 -10.06
C ILE A 506 -0.32 -7.47 -11.05
N VAL A 507 -1.40 -6.91 -10.54
CA VAL A 507 -2.34 -6.13 -11.35
C VAL A 507 -2.36 -4.71 -10.82
N THR A 508 -2.14 -3.75 -11.70
CA THR A 508 -2.05 -2.32 -11.37
C THR A 508 -3.29 -1.56 -11.83
N ALA A 509 -3.58 -0.46 -11.15
CA ALA A 509 -4.58 0.53 -11.52
C ALA A 509 -3.84 1.83 -11.86
N GLY A 510 -4.00 2.30 -13.09
CA GLY A 510 -3.31 3.49 -13.60
C GLY A 510 -4.22 4.71 -13.66
N ASP A 511 -3.60 5.87 -13.50
CA ASP A 511 -4.24 7.17 -13.73
C ASP A 511 -4.60 7.38 -15.22
N ASP A 512 -3.98 6.57 -16.09
CA ASP A 512 -4.27 6.50 -17.53
C ASP A 512 -5.56 5.74 -17.89
N GLY A 513 -6.36 5.33 -16.89
CA GLY A 513 -7.60 4.57 -17.07
C GLY A 513 -7.39 3.10 -17.45
N ILE A 514 -6.17 2.60 -17.38
CA ILE A 514 -5.81 1.24 -17.78
C ILE A 514 -5.40 0.43 -16.55
N ALA A 515 -5.82 -0.83 -16.49
CA ALA A 515 -5.22 -1.79 -15.58
C ALA A 515 -4.26 -2.72 -16.35
N LEU A 516 -3.05 -2.89 -15.85
CA LEU A 516 -2.02 -3.73 -16.45
C LEU A 516 -1.74 -4.95 -15.59
N VAL A 517 -1.48 -6.07 -16.25
CA VAL A 517 -1.13 -7.34 -15.60
C VAL A 517 0.34 -7.64 -15.87
N PHE A 518 1.10 -7.86 -14.80
CA PHE A 518 2.51 -8.23 -14.86
C PHE A 518 2.72 -9.61 -14.22
N ASP A 519 3.50 -10.45 -14.85
CA ASP A 519 3.94 -11.74 -14.32
C ASP A 519 5.45 -11.70 -13.98
N GLU A 520 5.86 -12.35 -12.87
CA GLU A 520 7.26 -12.47 -12.44
C GLU A 520 8.05 -13.49 -13.26
#